data_5a98419b7759816d5e362cd34a464d05
#
_entry.id   5a98419b7759816d5e362cd34a464d05
#
_cell.length_a   1.000
_cell.length_b   1.000
_cell.length_c   1.000
_cell.angle_alpha   90.00
_cell.angle_beta   90.00
_cell.angle_gamma   90.00
#
_symmetry.space_group_name_H-M   'P 1'
#
loop_
_entity.id
_entity.type
_entity.pdbx_description
1 polymer ?
#
loop_
_entity_poly.entity_id
_entity_poly.type
_entity_poly.pdbx_seq_one_letter_code
_entity_poly.pdbx_strand_id
1 'polypeptide(L)'
;MANLQKKSFWQQYGNLILILSGILIGALIGVVAPNFGTTIKPIGDIFLNLLFTIVVPLVFVSIASAVGGMANMKRLGKILGGTIGTFIFTGAIAGVCVLVWVNLFSPSAGTTIELVASEVGEAQTAGELLVSSLTVSDFSDLWDKSNMLPLIIFAILFGFCVSACGGEQSPMGRLLANLNDIIMKFVGIIMLVAPIGLGAYFANLVATYGPEIIGDYGRSMLVYYPLCALYGVIFFPLYAFLAGGRRGVAAMVKNILRPAVTAFATQSSAATIPVNKEA
;
A
#
# COMPACT_ATOMS: atom_id res chain seq x y z
N MET A 1 9.23 -22.74 25.37
CA MET A 1 10.37 -22.43 24.48
C MET A 1 9.97 -22.81 23.07
N ALA A 2 9.39 -21.89 22.31
CA ALA A 2 8.97 -22.13 20.93
C ALA A 2 10.21 -22.13 20.05
N ASN A 3 10.43 -23.21 19.33
CA ASN A 3 11.47 -23.39 18.31
C ASN A 3 11.32 -22.29 17.24
N LEU A 4 12.13 -21.27 17.30
CA LEU A 4 12.33 -20.32 16.22
C LEU A 4 13.05 -21.06 15.08
N GLN A 5 12.28 -21.76 14.24
CA GLN A 5 12.80 -22.25 12.98
C GLN A 5 13.31 -21.05 12.19
N LYS A 6 14.64 -20.93 12.02
CA LYS A 6 15.27 -20.03 11.07
C LYS A 6 14.67 -20.33 9.68
N LYS A 7 13.69 -19.55 9.24
CA LYS A 7 13.21 -19.62 7.86
C LYS A 7 14.43 -19.44 6.95
N SER A 8 14.62 -20.34 6.00
CA SER A 8 15.69 -20.26 5.01
C SER A 8 15.59 -18.91 4.27
N PHE A 9 16.74 -18.31 3.92
CA PHE A 9 16.84 -17.07 3.13
C PHE A 9 15.88 -17.09 1.92
N TRP A 10 15.77 -18.20 1.22
CA TRP A 10 14.86 -18.40 0.10
C TRP A 10 13.38 -18.38 0.50
N GLN A 11 13.02 -18.84 1.68
CA GLN A 11 11.63 -18.78 2.16
C GLN A 11 11.23 -17.35 2.54
N GLN A 12 12.20 -16.50 2.84
CA GLN A 12 11.96 -15.13 3.27
C GLN A 12 12.02 -14.13 2.12
N TYR A 13 12.95 -14.30 1.17
CA TYR A 13 13.21 -13.35 0.09
C TYR A 13 12.92 -13.91 -1.31
N GLY A 14 12.57 -15.18 -1.44
CA GLY A 14 12.40 -15.85 -2.74
C GLY A 14 11.38 -15.16 -3.64
N ASN A 15 10.22 -14.79 -3.11
CA ASN A 15 9.19 -14.09 -3.88
C ASN A 15 9.66 -12.69 -4.34
N LEU A 16 10.37 -11.95 -3.50
CA LEU A 16 10.91 -10.63 -3.85
C LEU A 16 11.93 -10.77 -4.99
N ILE A 17 12.85 -11.73 -4.86
CA ILE A 17 13.87 -12.00 -5.90
C ILE A 17 13.21 -12.41 -7.21
N LEU A 18 12.19 -13.26 -7.17
CA LEU A 18 11.45 -13.69 -8.36
C LEU A 18 10.74 -12.52 -9.03
N ILE A 19 10.09 -11.64 -8.28
CA ILE A 19 9.42 -10.45 -8.82
C ILE A 19 10.43 -9.50 -9.46
N LEU A 20 11.53 -9.19 -8.76
CA LEU A 20 12.57 -8.30 -9.29
C LEU A 20 13.25 -8.90 -10.53
N SER A 21 13.52 -10.20 -10.53
CA SER A 21 14.06 -10.88 -11.71
C SER A 21 13.08 -10.86 -12.88
N GLY A 22 11.77 -11.05 -12.63
CA GLY A 22 10.74 -10.93 -13.65
C GLY A 22 10.70 -9.55 -14.28
N ILE A 23 10.75 -8.50 -13.47
CA ILE A 23 10.80 -7.10 -13.95
C ILE A 23 12.06 -6.85 -14.78
N LEU A 24 13.23 -7.27 -14.32
CA LEU A 24 14.50 -7.08 -15.04
C LEU A 24 14.51 -7.83 -16.38
N ILE A 25 14.06 -9.08 -16.39
CA ILE A 25 13.96 -9.88 -17.62
C ILE A 25 12.95 -9.23 -18.57
N GLY A 26 11.80 -8.79 -18.07
CA GLY A 26 10.80 -8.09 -18.86
C GLY A 26 11.35 -6.80 -19.49
N ALA A 27 12.04 -5.97 -18.71
CA ALA A 27 12.67 -4.76 -19.20
C ALA A 27 13.72 -5.06 -20.30
N LEU A 28 14.55 -6.11 -20.11
CA LEU A 28 15.51 -6.57 -21.13
C LEU A 28 14.81 -7.03 -22.41
N ILE A 29 13.71 -7.76 -22.30
CA ILE A 29 12.89 -8.16 -23.47
C ILE A 29 12.37 -6.92 -24.20
N GLY A 30 11.88 -5.90 -23.47
CA GLY A 30 11.41 -4.65 -24.06
C GLY A 30 12.47 -3.90 -24.85
N VAL A 31 13.75 -3.93 -24.40
CA VAL A 31 14.88 -3.32 -25.11
C VAL A 31 15.29 -4.14 -26.32
N VAL A 32 15.48 -5.46 -26.17
CA VAL A 32 16.06 -6.32 -27.20
C VAL A 32 15.06 -6.73 -28.27
N ALA A 33 13.80 -6.93 -27.88
CA ALA A 33 12.73 -7.40 -28.77
C ALA A 33 11.43 -6.60 -28.55
N PRO A 34 11.36 -5.31 -28.95
CA PRO A 34 10.21 -4.44 -28.69
C PRO A 34 8.89 -5.01 -29.23
N ASN A 35 8.88 -5.58 -30.43
CA ASN A 35 7.69 -6.20 -31.02
C ASN A 35 7.14 -7.37 -30.16
N PHE A 36 8.02 -8.16 -29.56
CA PHE A 36 7.61 -9.21 -28.64
C PHE A 36 7.12 -8.63 -27.32
N GLY A 37 7.79 -7.60 -26.80
CA GLY A 37 7.39 -6.86 -25.60
C GLY A 37 5.96 -6.34 -25.69
N THR A 38 5.57 -5.74 -26.83
CA THR A 38 4.19 -5.28 -27.07
C THR A 38 3.22 -6.44 -27.27
N THR A 39 3.63 -7.54 -27.87
CA THR A 39 2.78 -8.73 -28.09
C THR A 39 2.37 -9.39 -26.77
N ILE A 40 3.25 -9.39 -25.75
CA ILE A 40 2.95 -9.98 -24.43
C ILE A 40 2.21 -9.03 -23.48
N LYS A 41 1.92 -7.79 -23.88
CA LYS A 41 1.15 -6.82 -23.11
C LYS A 41 -0.11 -7.41 -22.45
N PRO A 42 -0.97 -8.22 -23.14
CA PRO A 42 -2.18 -8.74 -22.54
C PRO A 42 -1.93 -9.55 -21.25
N ILE A 43 -0.77 -10.20 -21.11
CA ILE A 43 -0.41 -10.96 -19.90
C ILE A 43 -0.22 -10.01 -18.71
N GLY A 44 0.48 -8.89 -18.95
CA GLY A 44 0.64 -7.83 -17.95
C GLY A 44 -0.68 -7.17 -17.58
N ASP A 45 -1.51 -6.86 -18.56
CA ASP A 45 -2.82 -6.23 -18.36
C ASP A 45 -3.78 -7.14 -17.56
N ILE A 46 -3.81 -8.45 -17.86
CA ILE A 46 -4.60 -9.43 -17.08
C ILE A 46 -4.16 -9.45 -15.63
N PHE A 47 -2.85 -9.50 -15.38
CA PHE A 47 -2.32 -9.50 -14.02
C PHE A 47 -2.70 -8.22 -13.25
N LEU A 48 -2.52 -7.05 -13.86
CA LEU A 48 -2.89 -5.77 -13.23
C LEU A 48 -4.39 -5.66 -13.00
N ASN A 49 -5.20 -6.09 -13.97
CA ASN A 49 -6.66 -6.07 -13.83
C ASN A 49 -7.13 -6.99 -12.71
N LEU A 50 -6.53 -8.18 -12.54
CA LEU A 50 -6.82 -9.05 -11.40
C LEU A 50 -6.45 -8.40 -10.07
N LEU A 51 -5.29 -7.72 -9.99
CA LEU A 51 -4.92 -6.96 -8.79
C LEU A 51 -5.91 -5.84 -8.50
N PHE A 52 -6.27 -5.03 -9.49
CA PHE A 52 -7.21 -3.93 -9.28
C PHE A 52 -8.61 -4.40 -8.91
N THR A 53 -9.05 -5.53 -9.46
CA THR A 53 -10.37 -6.10 -9.14
C THR A 53 -10.47 -6.54 -7.69
N ILE A 54 -9.38 -7.08 -7.11
CA ILE A 54 -9.41 -7.54 -5.72
C ILE A 54 -9.25 -6.41 -4.68
N VAL A 55 -8.73 -5.24 -5.08
CA VAL A 55 -8.43 -4.15 -4.13
C VAL A 55 -9.70 -3.66 -3.42
N VAL A 56 -10.78 -3.44 -4.16
CA VAL A 56 -12.05 -2.93 -3.60
C VAL A 56 -12.63 -3.89 -2.55
N PRO A 57 -12.88 -5.18 -2.86
CA PRO A 57 -13.38 -6.12 -1.87
C PRO A 57 -12.39 -6.35 -0.72
N LEU A 58 -11.08 -6.32 -0.98
CA LEU A 58 -10.04 -6.42 0.05
C LEU A 58 -10.15 -5.30 1.07
N VAL A 59 -10.21 -4.05 0.60
CA VAL A 59 -10.28 -2.86 1.48
C VAL A 59 -11.57 -2.90 2.30
N PHE A 60 -12.71 -3.15 1.67
CA PHE A 60 -13.99 -3.22 2.36
C PHE A 60 -14.00 -4.30 3.44
N VAL A 61 -13.71 -5.54 3.07
CA VAL A 61 -13.81 -6.68 3.98
C VAL A 61 -12.78 -6.61 5.10
N SER A 62 -11.54 -6.21 4.80
CA SER A 62 -10.48 -6.10 5.82
C SER A 62 -10.79 -5.03 6.86
N ILE A 63 -11.27 -3.86 6.44
CA ILE A 63 -11.62 -2.79 7.38
C ILE A 63 -12.88 -3.14 8.16
N ALA A 64 -13.94 -3.59 7.49
CA ALA A 64 -15.19 -3.98 8.14
C ALA A 64 -14.98 -5.12 9.14
N SER A 65 -14.15 -6.12 8.80
CA SER A 65 -13.78 -7.21 9.69
C SER A 65 -12.98 -6.73 10.90
N ALA A 66 -11.97 -5.90 10.67
CA ALA A 66 -11.13 -5.36 11.74
C ALA A 66 -11.92 -4.51 12.74
N VAL A 67 -12.79 -3.62 12.24
CA VAL A 67 -13.65 -2.77 13.08
C VAL A 67 -14.76 -3.59 13.75
N GLY A 68 -15.39 -4.50 13.00
CA GLY A 68 -16.46 -5.38 13.50
C GLY A 68 -16.01 -6.35 14.58
N GLY A 69 -14.74 -6.79 14.56
CA GLY A 69 -14.15 -7.67 15.57
C GLY A 69 -13.83 -7.02 16.92
N MET A 70 -13.96 -5.70 17.04
CA MET A 70 -13.62 -5.00 18.29
C MET A 70 -14.77 -5.05 19.31
N ALA A 71 -14.48 -5.61 20.49
CA ALA A 71 -15.48 -5.87 21.53
C ALA A 71 -15.97 -4.63 22.31
N ASN A 72 -15.31 -3.47 22.21
CA ASN A 72 -15.63 -2.29 23.04
C ASN A 72 -15.70 -1.00 22.19
N MET A 73 -16.93 -0.56 21.90
CA MET A 73 -17.25 0.59 21.07
C MET A 73 -16.66 1.93 21.58
N LYS A 74 -16.67 2.17 22.90
CA LYS A 74 -16.11 3.40 23.48
C LYS A 74 -14.58 3.47 23.32
N ARG A 75 -13.93 2.34 23.54
CA ARG A 75 -12.49 2.20 23.37
C ARG A 75 -12.10 2.31 21.89
N LEU A 76 -12.92 1.73 21.01
CA LEU A 76 -12.77 1.79 19.55
C LEU A 76 -12.79 3.23 19.04
N GLY A 77 -13.79 4.04 19.41
CA GLY A 77 -13.87 5.46 19.00
C GLY A 77 -12.65 6.28 19.42
N LYS A 78 -12.15 6.05 20.64
CA LYS A 78 -10.94 6.73 21.13
C LYS A 78 -9.68 6.28 20.37
N ILE A 79 -9.55 4.99 20.09
CA ILE A 79 -8.41 4.45 19.33
C ILE A 79 -8.44 4.96 17.89
N LEU A 80 -9.60 4.85 17.20
CA LEU A 80 -9.75 5.31 15.81
C LEU A 80 -9.51 6.81 15.69
N GLY A 81 -10.13 7.63 16.55
CA GLY A 81 -9.90 9.07 16.55
C GLY A 81 -8.43 9.44 16.75
N GLY A 82 -7.77 8.80 17.72
CA GLY A 82 -6.33 8.99 17.94
C GLY A 82 -5.48 8.55 16.75
N THR A 83 -5.79 7.38 16.18
CA THR A 83 -5.05 6.85 15.02
C THR A 83 -5.24 7.73 13.78
N ILE A 84 -6.47 8.11 13.45
CA ILE A 84 -6.78 8.99 12.31
C ILE A 84 -6.10 10.35 12.50
N GLY A 85 -6.23 10.96 13.70
CA GLY A 85 -5.55 12.22 14.00
C GLY A 85 -4.04 12.14 13.83
N THR A 86 -3.43 11.07 14.32
CA THR A 86 -1.99 10.81 14.15
C THR A 86 -1.63 10.64 12.67
N PHE A 87 -2.42 9.89 11.89
CA PHE A 87 -2.17 9.70 10.46
C PHE A 87 -2.28 10.99 9.65
N ILE A 88 -3.29 11.83 9.95
CA ILE A 88 -3.44 13.13 9.29
C ILE A 88 -2.23 14.01 9.62
N PHE A 89 -1.83 14.08 10.88
CA PHE A 89 -0.70 14.90 11.33
C PHE A 89 0.62 14.42 10.71
N THR A 90 0.93 13.13 10.81
CA THR A 90 2.17 12.57 10.25
C THR A 90 2.17 12.58 8.72
N GLY A 91 1.01 12.37 8.10
CA GLY A 91 0.82 12.46 6.65
C GLY A 91 1.03 13.88 6.11
N ALA A 92 0.52 14.89 6.81
CA ALA A 92 0.74 16.30 6.44
C ALA A 92 2.25 16.65 6.51
N ILE A 93 2.93 16.23 7.58
CA ILE A 93 4.39 16.42 7.70
C ILE A 93 5.13 15.71 6.56
N ALA A 94 4.79 14.45 6.29
CA ALA A 94 5.40 13.70 5.21
C ALA A 94 5.16 14.37 3.85
N GLY A 95 3.94 14.86 3.58
CA GLY A 95 3.59 15.58 2.37
C GLY A 95 4.44 16.84 2.18
N VAL A 96 4.59 17.65 3.22
CA VAL A 96 5.45 18.85 3.19
C VAL A 96 6.91 18.47 2.95
N CYS A 97 7.42 17.42 3.62
CA CYS A 97 8.78 16.94 3.40
C CYS A 97 9.02 16.49 1.96
N VAL A 98 8.06 15.75 1.37
CA VAL A 98 8.14 15.32 -0.04
C VAL A 98 8.13 16.53 -0.97
N LEU A 99 7.24 17.50 -0.76
CA LEU A 99 7.17 18.72 -1.58
C LEU A 99 8.49 19.50 -1.55
N VAL A 100 9.05 19.71 -0.36
CA VAL A 100 10.35 20.40 -0.21
C VAL A 100 11.46 19.60 -0.90
N TRP A 101 11.50 18.29 -0.69
CA TRP A 101 12.54 17.44 -1.27
C TRP A 101 12.50 17.39 -2.79
N VAL A 102 11.32 17.22 -3.38
CA VAL A 102 11.14 17.18 -4.85
C VAL A 102 11.45 18.52 -5.50
N ASN A 103 11.20 19.63 -4.81
CA ASN A 103 11.64 20.95 -5.29
C ASN A 103 13.17 21.13 -5.26
N LEU A 104 13.86 20.52 -4.28
CA LEU A 104 15.32 20.57 -4.19
C LEU A 104 15.99 19.60 -5.16
N PHE A 105 15.43 18.39 -5.29
CA PHE A 105 15.95 17.29 -6.11
C PHE A 105 14.89 16.88 -7.12
N SER A 106 14.70 17.66 -8.18
CA SER A 106 13.65 17.39 -9.17
C SER A 106 13.87 16.05 -9.87
N PRO A 107 13.02 15.02 -9.66
CA PRO A 107 13.15 13.73 -10.30
C PRO A 107 12.89 13.78 -11.80
N SER A 108 12.10 14.78 -12.24
CA SER A 108 11.69 14.97 -13.64
C SER A 108 12.54 15.95 -14.42
N ALA A 109 13.64 16.48 -13.86
CA ALA A 109 14.49 17.42 -14.59
C ALA A 109 15.10 16.75 -15.84
N GLY A 110 14.67 17.17 -17.03
CA GLY A 110 15.16 16.65 -18.31
C GLY A 110 14.34 15.49 -18.89
N THR A 111 13.23 15.09 -18.28
CA THR A 111 12.27 14.16 -18.90
C THR A 111 11.32 14.92 -19.81
N THR A 112 11.20 14.49 -21.06
CA THR A 112 10.26 15.02 -22.07
C THR A 112 9.07 14.08 -22.25
N ILE A 113 8.46 13.61 -21.13
CA ILE A 113 7.21 12.85 -21.23
C ILE A 113 6.12 13.87 -21.52
N GLU A 114 5.57 13.84 -22.73
CA GLU A 114 4.35 14.59 -23.05
C GLU A 114 3.23 14.01 -22.16
N LEU A 115 2.91 14.73 -21.09
CA LEU A 115 1.71 14.47 -20.31
C LEU A 115 0.54 14.75 -21.24
N VAL A 116 -0.24 13.72 -21.58
CA VAL A 116 -1.55 13.91 -22.20
C VAL A 116 -2.31 14.80 -21.22
N ALA A 117 -2.59 16.03 -21.65
CA ALA A 117 -3.33 16.99 -20.85
C ALA A 117 -4.69 16.35 -20.53
N SER A 118 -4.84 15.87 -19.29
CA SER A 118 -6.16 15.54 -18.78
C SER A 118 -6.96 16.84 -18.81
N GLU A 119 -8.14 16.80 -19.42
CA GLU A 119 -9.07 17.93 -19.37
C GLU A 119 -9.19 18.37 -17.91
N VAL A 120 -8.78 19.59 -17.63
CA VAL A 120 -8.93 20.19 -16.33
C VAL A 120 -10.43 20.38 -16.15
N GLY A 121 -11.10 19.47 -15.47
CA GLY A 121 -12.50 19.64 -15.08
C GLY A 121 -12.68 20.96 -14.34
N GLU A 122 -13.88 21.52 -14.40
CA GLU A 122 -14.23 22.78 -13.72
C GLU A 122 -13.71 22.76 -12.28
N ALA A 123 -13.11 23.85 -11.84
CA ALA A 123 -12.54 23.98 -10.50
C ALA A 123 -13.66 23.81 -9.45
N GLN A 124 -13.74 22.64 -8.85
CA GLN A 124 -14.69 22.35 -7.78
C GLN A 124 -14.38 23.23 -6.57
N THR A 125 -15.40 23.70 -5.89
CA THR A 125 -15.23 24.40 -4.61
C THR A 125 -14.67 23.44 -3.54
N ALA A 126 -13.96 23.97 -2.54
CA ALA A 126 -13.42 23.15 -1.46
C ALA A 126 -14.49 22.30 -0.74
N GLY A 127 -15.74 22.79 -0.68
CA GLY A 127 -16.88 22.05 -0.13
C GLY A 127 -17.29 20.87 -1.02
N GLU A 128 -17.39 21.06 -2.32
CA GLU A 128 -17.71 20.01 -3.29
C GLU A 128 -16.61 18.93 -3.32
N LEU A 129 -15.33 19.33 -3.24
CA LEU A 129 -14.21 18.41 -3.13
C LEU A 129 -14.28 17.56 -1.87
N LEU A 130 -14.65 18.15 -0.72
CA LEU A 130 -14.83 17.38 0.51
C LEU A 130 -16.00 16.40 0.40
N VAL A 131 -17.14 16.82 -0.14
CA VAL A 131 -18.31 15.94 -0.29
C VAL A 131 -18.00 14.80 -1.25
N SER A 132 -17.46 15.09 -2.43
CA SER A 132 -17.12 14.06 -3.44
C SER A 132 -16.00 13.13 -2.99
N SER A 133 -15.06 13.61 -2.15
CA SER A 133 -13.99 12.78 -1.59
C SER A 133 -14.45 11.86 -0.45
N LEU A 134 -15.46 12.26 0.33
CA LEU A 134 -15.89 11.52 1.52
C LEU A 134 -17.11 10.63 1.27
N THR A 135 -17.93 10.95 0.28
CA THR A 135 -19.21 10.29 0.02
C THR A 135 -19.43 10.07 -1.46
N VAL A 136 -20.26 9.10 -1.79
CA VAL A 136 -20.82 8.87 -3.13
C VAL A 136 -22.33 8.90 -3.07
N SER A 137 -22.99 9.22 -4.18
CA SER A 137 -24.45 9.34 -4.25
C SER A 137 -25.15 7.99 -4.46
N ASP A 138 -24.48 7.02 -5.04
CA ASP A 138 -25.01 5.70 -5.33
C ASP A 138 -24.16 4.59 -4.71
N PHE A 139 -24.81 3.51 -4.26
CA PHE A 139 -24.13 2.34 -3.70
C PHE A 139 -23.22 1.64 -4.70
N SER A 140 -23.57 1.67 -5.98
CA SER A 140 -22.74 1.11 -7.06
C SER A 140 -21.39 1.81 -7.17
N ASP A 141 -21.36 3.11 -6.94
CA ASP A 141 -20.14 3.93 -7.05
C ASP A 141 -19.12 3.62 -5.94
N LEU A 142 -19.57 3.04 -4.81
CA LEU A 142 -18.67 2.58 -3.74
C LEU A 142 -17.68 1.51 -4.23
N TRP A 143 -18.07 0.74 -5.23
CA TRP A 143 -17.23 -0.35 -5.76
C TRP A 143 -16.26 0.10 -6.86
N ASP A 144 -16.28 1.39 -7.20
CA ASP A 144 -15.27 1.95 -8.09
C ASP A 144 -13.96 2.22 -7.36
N LYS A 145 -12.85 1.80 -7.97
CA LYS A 145 -11.50 2.02 -7.44
C LYS A 145 -11.12 3.49 -7.28
N SER A 146 -11.79 4.41 -7.97
CA SER A 146 -11.60 5.86 -7.81
C SER A 146 -12.19 6.39 -6.51
N ASN A 147 -13.16 5.67 -5.91
CA ASN A 147 -13.90 6.07 -4.72
C ASN A 147 -13.42 5.33 -3.44
N MET A 148 -12.09 5.13 -3.31
CA MET A 148 -11.53 4.38 -2.17
C MET A 148 -11.82 5.03 -0.82
N LEU A 149 -11.78 6.35 -0.71
CA LEU A 149 -12.00 7.02 0.58
C LEU A 149 -13.45 6.90 1.06
N PRO A 150 -14.49 7.14 0.22
CA PRO A 150 -15.87 6.78 0.52
C PRO A 150 -16.05 5.31 0.93
N LEU A 151 -15.41 4.38 0.23
CA LEU A 151 -15.44 2.95 0.55
C LEU A 151 -14.87 2.67 1.96
N ILE A 152 -13.74 3.29 2.31
CA ILE A 152 -13.12 3.15 3.64
C ILE A 152 -14.07 3.65 4.73
N ILE A 153 -14.69 4.83 4.53
CA ILE A 153 -15.64 5.41 5.48
C ILE A 153 -16.85 4.49 5.63
N PHE A 154 -17.41 4.01 4.53
CA PHE A 154 -18.52 3.07 4.55
C PHE A 154 -18.15 1.76 5.25
N ALA A 155 -16.97 1.20 4.99
CA ALA A 155 -16.47 -0.03 5.63
C ALA A 155 -16.30 0.13 7.16
N ILE A 156 -15.83 1.31 7.60
CA ILE A 156 -15.73 1.63 9.04
C ILE A 156 -17.12 1.68 9.66
N LEU A 157 -18.07 2.40 9.06
CA LEU A 157 -19.44 2.51 9.56
C LEU A 157 -20.13 1.14 9.57
N PHE A 158 -19.97 0.36 8.52
CA PHE A 158 -20.49 -1.01 8.45
C PHE A 158 -19.91 -1.90 9.55
N GLY A 159 -18.59 -1.83 9.78
CA GLY A 159 -17.92 -2.54 10.87
C GLY A 159 -18.42 -2.12 12.25
N PHE A 160 -18.72 -0.84 12.45
CA PHE A 160 -19.37 -0.36 13.68
C PHE A 160 -20.73 -1.02 13.90
N CYS A 161 -21.57 -1.10 12.86
CA CYS A 161 -22.86 -1.77 12.94
C CYS A 161 -22.71 -3.26 13.28
N VAL A 162 -21.75 -3.95 12.66
CA VAL A 162 -21.44 -5.36 12.97
C VAL A 162 -21.00 -5.52 14.41
N SER A 163 -20.11 -4.64 14.90
CA SER A 163 -19.67 -4.67 16.31
C SER A 163 -20.84 -4.45 17.29
N ALA A 164 -21.76 -3.54 16.98
CA ALA A 164 -22.97 -3.29 17.75
C ALA A 164 -23.96 -4.47 17.75
N CYS A 165 -23.97 -5.26 16.67
CA CYS A 165 -24.82 -6.46 16.52
C CYS A 165 -24.19 -7.76 17.05
N GLY A 166 -23.20 -7.67 17.92
CA GLY A 166 -22.56 -8.84 18.55
C GLY A 166 -21.12 -9.11 18.10
N GLY A 167 -20.57 -8.28 17.23
CA GLY A 167 -19.16 -8.27 16.86
C GLY A 167 -18.70 -9.59 16.24
N GLU A 168 -17.52 -10.06 16.63
CA GLU A 168 -16.87 -11.27 16.11
C GLU A 168 -17.70 -12.54 16.35
N GLN A 169 -18.55 -12.56 17.39
CA GLN A 169 -19.37 -13.73 17.69
C GLN A 169 -20.65 -13.79 16.86
N SER A 170 -21.03 -12.69 16.24
CA SER A 170 -22.20 -12.64 15.35
C SER A 170 -21.94 -13.44 14.06
N PRO A 171 -23.00 -13.95 13.40
CA PRO A 171 -22.84 -14.61 12.10
C PRO A 171 -22.17 -13.71 11.06
N MET A 172 -22.48 -12.40 11.07
CA MET A 172 -21.91 -11.44 10.15
C MET A 172 -20.41 -11.19 10.45
N GLY A 173 -20.02 -11.10 11.72
CA GLY A 173 -18.61 -10.93 12.09
C GLY A 173 -17.76 -12.13 11.67
N ARG A 174 -18.26 -13.34 11.85
CA ARG A 174 -17.58 -14.57 11.38
C ARG A 174 -17.52 -14.63 9.85
N LEU A 175 -18.58 -14.21 9.15
CA LEU A 175 -18.59 -14.15 7.69
C LEU A 175 -17.52 -13.20 7.18
N LEU A 176 -17.40 -11.99 7.75
CA LEU A 176 -16.38 -11.03 7.38
C LEU A 176 -14.96 -11.53 7.63
N ALA A 177 -14.73 -12.20 8.77
CA ALA A 177 -13.43 -12.79 9.07
C ALA A 177 -13.06 -13.88 8.04
N ASN A 178 -14.00 -14.78 7.74
CA ASN A 178 -13.79 -15.83 6.74
C ASN A 178 -13.59 -15.26 5.33
N LEU A 179 -14.34 -14.23 4.94
CA LEU A 179 -14.17 -13.55 3.66
C LEU A 179 -12.80 -12.87 3.58
N ASN A 180 -12.34 -12.24 4.67
CA ASN A 180 -11.00 -11.65 4.71
C ASN A 180 -9.92 -12.71 4.48
N ASP A 181 -10.02 -13.88 5.11
CA ASP A 181 -9.08 -14.97 4.91
C ASP A 181 -9.11 -15.52 3.47
N ILE A 182 -10.30 -15.62 2.87
CA ILE A 182 -10.45 -16.04 1.47
C ILE A 182 -9.81 -15.02 0.54
N ILE A 183 -10.08 -13.72 0.73
CA ILE A 183 -9.52 -12.66 -0.09
C ILE A 183 -7.98 -12.62 0.04
N MET A 184 -7.45 -12.76 1.25
CA MET A 184 -6.00 -12.81 1.47
C MET A 184 -5.35 -14.01 0.76
N LYS A 185 -6.01 -15.17 0.75
CA LYS A 185 -5.54 -16.33 -0.03
C LYS A 185 -5.60 -16.07 -1.52
N PHE A 186 -6.67 -15.41 -2.00
CA PHE A 186 -6.82 -15.04 -3.40
C PHE A 186 -5.71 -14.09 -3.85
N VAL A 187 -5.40 -13.05 -3.05
CA VAL A 187 -4.23 -12.18 -3.28
C VAL A 187 -2.95 -13.00 -3.36
N GLY A 188 -2.76 -13.96 -2.44
CA GLY A 188 -1.61 -14.87 -2.47
C GLY A 188 -1.48 -15.64 -3.78
N ILE A 189 -2.59 -16.14 -4.34
CA ILE A 189 -2.61 -16.84 -5.63
C ILE A 189 -2.23 -15.88 -6.77
N ILE A 190 -2.80 -14.67 -6.81
CA ILE A 190 -2.43 -13.66 -7.81
C ILE A 190 -0.93 -13.33 -7.73
N MET A 191 -0.39 -13.21 -6.53
CA MET A 191 1.03 -12.90 -6.32
C MET A 191 1.99 -14.01 -6.76
N LEU A 192 1.53 -15.25 -6.93
CA LEU A 192 2.36 -16.32 -7.51
C LEU A 192 2.67 -16.06 -8.99
N VAL A 193 1.77 -15.42 -9.72
CA VAL A 193 1.98 -15.06 -11.14
C VAL A 193 2.57 -13.67 -11.33
N ALA A 194 2.79 -12.92 -10.24
CA ALA A 194 3.33 -11.57 -10.27
C ALA A 194 4.66 -11.43 -11.04
N PRO A 195 5.66 -12.34 -10.93
CA PRO A 195 6.89 -12.23 -11.68
C PRO A 195 6.66 -12.22 -13.19
N ILE A 196 5.73 -13.04 -13.67
CA ILE A 196 5.38 -13.12 -15.10
C ILE A 196 4.56 -11.89 -15.52
N GLY A 197 3.53 -11.54 -14.75
CA GLY A 197 2.65 -10.42 -15.04
C GLY A 197 3.39 -9.08 -15.05
N LEU A 198 4.20 -8.81 -14.03
CA LEU A 198 5.01 -7.60 -13.97
C LEU A 198 6.12 -7.62 -15.02
N GLY A 199 6.72 -8.79 -15.30
CA GLY A 199 7.69 -8.94 -16.39
C GLY A 199 7.10 -8.54 -17.74
N ALA A 200 5.92 -9.04 -18.06
CA ALA A 200 5.21 -8.71 -19.31
C ALA A 200 4.80 -7.21 -19.36
N TYR A 201 4.35 -6.67 -18.24
CA TYR A 201 4.03 -5.24 -18.13
C TYR A 201 5.26 -4.36 -18.39
N PHE A 202 6.39 -4.64 -17.74
CA PHE A 202 7.62 -3.87 -17.93
C PHE A 202 8.22 -4.07 -19.33
N ALA A 203 8.09 -5.25 -19.93
CA ALA A 203 8.49 -5.48 -21.31
C ALA A 203 7.72 -4.57 -22.28
N ASN A 204 6.39 -4.47 -22.12
CA ASN A 204 5.59 -3.57 -22.92
C ASN A 204 5.90 -2.09 -22.62
N LEU A 205 6.10 -1.73 -21.35
CA LEU A 205 6.42 -0.36 -20.96
C LEU A 205 7.70 0.13 -21.63
N VAL A 206 8.77 -0.67 -21.56
CA VAL A 206 10.06 -0.36 -22.17
C VAL A 206 9.99 -0.39 -23.71
N ALA A 207 9.24 -1.35 -24.27
CA ALA A 207 9.04 -1.43 -25.72
C ALA A 207 8.29 -0.20 -26.29
N THR A 208 7.36 0.37 -25.51
CA THR A 208 6.51 1.50 -25.94
C THR A 208 7.20 2.85 -25.76
N TYR A 209 7.86 3.05 -24.62
CA TYR A 209 8.44 4.34 -24.23
C TYR A 209 9.96 4.43 -24.41
N GLY A 210 10.59 3.33 -24.79
CA GLY A 210 12.04 3.23 -24.94
C GLY A 210 12.80 2.93 -23.65
N PRO A 211 14.10 2.64 -23.76
CA PRO A 211 14.96 2.31 -22.62
C PRO A 211 15.20 3.52 -21.68
N GLU A 212 14.96 4.74 -22.12
CA GLU A 212 15.06 5.99 -21.34
C GLU A 212 14.17 5.94 -20.11
N ILE A 213 13.01 5.29 -20.20
CA ILE A 213 12.07 5.14 -19.08
C ILE A 213 12.70 4.42 -17.88
N ILE A 214 13.62 3.48 -18.13
CA ILE A 214 14.37 2.78 -17.06
C ILE A 214 15.24 3.79 -16.30
N GLY A 215 15.88 4.72 -17.03
CA GLY A 215 16.69 5.79 -16.45
C GLY A 215 15.84 6.73 -15.59
N ASP A 216 14.67 7.12 -16.08
CA ASP A 216 13.74 8.02 -15.37
C ASP A 216 13.18 7.39 -14.10
N TYR A 217 12.78 6.11 -14.15
CA TYR A 217 12.40 5.37 -12.95
C TYR A 217 13.57 5.22 -11.98
N GLY A 218 14.76 4.88 -12.47
CA GLY A 218 15.99 4.77 -11.66
C GLY A 218 16.31 6.08 -10.96
N ARG A 219 16.21 7.21 -11.68
CA ARG A 219 16.40 8.54 -11.11
C ARG A 219 15.35 8.87 -10.05
N SER A 220 14.09 8.58 -10.33
CA SER A 220 13.00 8.77 -9.35
C SER A 220 13.23 7.95 -8.09
N MET A 221 13.68 6.71 -8.23
CA MET A 221 14.06 5.85 -7.09
C MET A 221 15.24 6.42 -6.30
N LEU A 222 16.28 6.92 -6.99
CA LEU A 222 17.44 7.54 -6.35
C LEU A 222 17.10 8.82 -5.58
N VAL A 223 16.05 9.52 -5.98
CA VAL A 223 15.54 10.68 -5.24
C VAL A 223 14.64 10.25 -4.08
N TYR A 224 13.76 9.27 -4.31
CA TYR A 224 12.74 8.88 -3.35
C TYR A 224 13.26 8.03 -2.17
N TYR A 225 14.11 7.02 -2.44
CA TYR A 225 14.60 6.15 -1.35
C TYR A 225 15.45 6.85 -0.31
N PRO A 226 16.38 7.78 -0.67
CA PRO A 226 17.09 8.56 0.34
C PRO A 226 16.15 9.42 1.18
N LEU A 227 15.09 9.99 0.58
CA LEU A 227 14.08 10.73 1.33
C LEU A 227 13.37 9.82 2.35
N CYS A 228 12.94 8.62 1.94
CA CYS A 228 12.30 7.65 2.84
C CYS A 228 13.22 7.25 4.00
N ALA A 229 14.50 6.98 3.71
CA ALA A 229 15.49 6.65 4.72
C ALA A 229 15.71 7.82 5.69
N LEU A 230 15.90 9.02 5.17
CA LEU A 230 16.10 10.24 5.96
C LEU A 230 14.88 10.54 6.84
N TYR A 231 13.67 10.43 6.25
CA TYR A 231 12.42 10.60 6.97
C TYR A 231 12.30 9.60 8.12
N GLY A 232 12.59 8.32 7.86
CA GLY A 232 12.55 7.27 8.88
C GLY A 232 13.54 7.52 10.02
N VAL A 233 14.76 7.94 9.69
CA VAL A 233 15.83 8.21 10.70
C VAL A 233 15.54 9.47 11.53
N ILE A 234 14.88 10.47 10.95
CA ILE A 234 14.61 11.74 11.66
C ILE A 234 13.26 11.69 12.37
N PHE A 235 12.19 11.39 11.63
CA PHE A 235 10.83 11.57 12.14
C PHE A 235 10.36 10.44 13.04
N PHE A 236 10.77 9.19 12.82
CA PHE A 236 10.37 8.11 13.72
C PHE A 236 10.93 8.30 15.15
N PRO A 237 12.21 8.64 15.35
CA PRO A 237 12.70 9.00 16.68
C PRO A 237 12.01 10.25 17.24
N LEU A 238 11.70 11.24 16.40
CA LEU A 238 10.97 12.44 16.82
C LEU A 238 9.59 12.10 17.36
N TYR A 239 8.82 11.27 16.62
CA TYR A 239 7.50 10.81 17.08
C TYR A 239 7.59 9.95 18.34
N ALA A 240 8.60 9.09 18.44
CA ALA A 240 8.85 8.31 19.65
C ALA A 240 9.19 9.21 20.85
N PHE A 241 9.93 10.30 20.62
CA PHE A 241 10.23 11.30 21.62
C PHE A 241 8.98 12.04 22.09
N LEU A 242 8.13 12.47 21.16
CA LEU A 242 6.85 13.14 21.48
C LEU A 242 5.91 12.22 22.27
N ALA A 243 5.90 10.93 21.97
CA ALA A 243 5.05 9.96 22.65
C ALA A 243 5.55 9.52 24.03
N GLY A 244 6.86 9.41 24.25
CA GLY A 244 7.43 8.82 25.47
C GLY A 244 8.78 9.42 25.91
N GLY A 245 9.16 10.59 25.38
CA GLY A 245 10.43 11.24 25.69
C GLY A 245 11.64 10.36 25.34
N ARG A 246 12.72 10.50 26.09
CA ARG A 246 13.96 9.72 25.90
C ARG A 246 13.73 8.19 26.03
N ARG A 247 12.77 7.78 26.88
CA ARG A 247 12.43 6.35 27.04
C ARG A 247 11.73 5.80 25.78
N GLY A 248 10.87 6.60 25.15
CA GLY A 248 10.21 6.24 23.89
C GLY A 248 11.22 6.02 22.77
N VAL A 249 12.18 6.92 22.60
CA VAL A 249 13.25 6.78 21.60
C VAL A 249 14.11 5.55 21.88
N ALA A 250 14.52 5.32 23.12
CA ALA A 250 15.33 4.16 23.47
C ALA A 250 14.59 2.84 23.19
N ALA A 251 13.30 2.77 23.53
CA ALA A 251 12.45 1.61 23.23
C ALA A 251 12.31 1.39 21.72
N MET A 252 12.06 2.45 20.96
CA MET A 252 11.95 2.38 19.51
C MET A 252 13.24 1.86 18.87
N VAL A 253 14.38 2.49 19.16
CA VAL A 253 15.68 2.11 18.57
C VAL A 253 16.04 0.67 18.90
N LYS A 254 15.75 0.22 20.13
CA LYS A 254 16.01 -1.16 20.55
C LYS A 254 15.18 -2.18 19.80
N ASN A 255 13.92 -1.84 19.48
CA ASN A 255 12.93 -2.82 19.02
C ASN A 255 12.58 -2.69 17.54
N ILE A 256 12.91 -1.58 16.86
CA ILE A 256 12.49 -1.30 15.47
C ILE A 256 13.07 -2.28 14.43
N LEU A 257 14.27 -2.80 14.69
CA LEU A 257 15.01 -3.56 13.68
C LEU A 257 14.26 -4.83 13.23
N ARG A 258 13.70 -5.61 14.16
CA ARG A 258 12.99 -6.84 13.84
C ARG A 258 11.72 -6.59 13.02
N PRO A 259 10.80 -5.71 13.46
CA PRO A 259 9.64 -5.33 12.65
C PRO A 259 10.01 -4.74 11.29
N ALA A 260 11.01 -3.86 11.24
CA ALA A 260 11.45 -3.24 9.98
C ALA A 260 11.97 -4.26 8.98
N VAL A 261 12.83 -5.19 9.40
CA VAL A 261 13.32 -6.27 8.54
C VAL A 261 12.18 -7.19 8.09
N THR A 262 11.25 -7.52 8.99
CA THR A 262 10.10 -8.35 8.64
C THR A 262 9.18 -7.62 7.65
N ALA A 263 8.87 -6.34 7.87
CA ALA A 263 8.06 -5.53 6.96
C ALA A 263 8.69 -5.43 5.57
N PHE A 264 10.00 -5.17 5.53
CA PHE A 264 10.75 -5.08 4.27
C PHE A 264 10.80 -6.41 3.52
N ALA A 265 11.01 -7.51 4.26
CA ALA A 265 11.10 -8.83 3.66
C ALA A 265 9.76 -9.39 3.16
N THR A 266 8.68 -9.11 3.91
CA THR A 266 7.35 -9.65 3.59
C THR A 266 6.51 -8.71 2.75
N GLN A 267 6.87 -7.42 2.70
CA GLN A 267 6.07 -6.36 2.08
C GLN A 267 4.61 -6.35 2.58
N SER A 268 4.38 -6.86 3.78
CA SER A 268 3.07 -7.04 4.37
C SER A 268 3.01 -6.49 5.79
N SER A 269 2.16 -5.49 5.99
CA SER A 269 1.87 -4.95 7.32
C SER A 269 1.22 -6.00 8.22
N ALA A 270 0.38 -6.87 7.66
CA ALA A 270 -0.29 -7.94 8.42
C ALA A 270 0.71 -8.98 8.96
N ALA A 271 1.71 -9.36 8.14
CA ALA A 271 2.76 -10.30 8.56
C ALA A 271 3.68 -9.73 9.65
N THR A 272 3.72 -8.41 9.81
CA THR A 272 4.52 -7.72 10.83
C THR A 272 3.81 -7.60 12.19
N ILE A 273 2.48 -7.77 12.24
CA ILE A 273 1.70 -7.63 13.50
C ILE A 273 2.24 -8.51 14.64
N PRO A 274 2.49 -9.83 14.45
CA PRO A 274 3.03 -10.66 15.51
C PRO A 274 4.37 -10.16 16.03
N VAL A 275 5.26 -9.77 15.11
CA VAL A 275 6.61 -9.28 15.45
C VAL A 275 6.56 -7.95 16.18
N ASN A 276 5.63 -7.06 15.80
CA ASN A 276 5.38 -5.80 16.51
C ASN A 276 4.83 -5.99 17.93
N LYS A 277 4.09 -7.09 18.18
CA LYS A 277 3.59 -7.42 19.53
C LYS A 277 4.67 -7.98 20.44
N GLU A 278 5.69 -8.61 19.89
CA GLU A 278 6.81 -9.20 20.63
C GLU A 278 7.95 -8.19 20.86
N ALA A 279 7.98 -7.10 20.12
CA ALA A 279 8.99 -6.06 20.18
C ALA A 279 8.66 -5.01 21.25
#